data_0b511886dba5dce29e88f876c80bcef8
#
_entry.id   0b511886dba5dce29e88f876c80bcef8
#
_cell.length_a   1.000
_cell.length_b   1.000
_cell.length_c   1.000
_cell.angle_alpha   90.00
_cell.angle_beta   90.00
_cell.angle_gamma   90.00
#
_symmetry.space_group_name_H-M   'P 1'
#
loop_
_entity.id
_entity.type
_entity.pdbx_description
1 polymer ?
#
loop_
_entity_poly.entity_id
_entity_poly.type
_entity_poly.pdbx_seq_one_letter_code
_entity_poly.pdbx_strand_id
1 'polypeptide(L)'
;MSALAFRNVDASPDDPVSEWPQEAIQTALERGGLEHWRRLADAIRAEPWGPVARRVEEVLRYSRPYGVAEAMERVISLAREAAESSERETVATEVDALVQASGLSRAEFASRIGTSTSRLSTYVTGKVTPSAALLVRMRRMA
;
A
#
# COMPACT_ATOMS: atom_id res chain seq x y z
N MET A 1 -2.04 -34.60 8.57
CA MET A 1 -2.41 -33.17 8.77
C MET A 1 -3.92 -33.03 8.66
N SER A 2 -4.54 -32.43 9.64
CA SER A 2 -5.95 -32.10 9.51
C SER A 2 -6.12 -30.87 8.63
N ALA A 3 -7.06 -30.91 7.71
CA ALA A 3 -7.39 -29.77 6.90
C ALA A 3 -7.93 -28.63 7.79
N LEU A 4 -7.61 -27.39 7.43
CA LEU A 4 -8.18 -26.24 8.10
C LEU A 4 -9.69 -26.20 7.86
N ALA A 5 -10.45 -25.95 8.92
CA ALA A 5 -11.90 -25.81 8.83
C ALA A 5 -12.34 -24.58 9.62
N PHE A 6 -13.26 -23.83 9.05
CA PHE A 6 -13.90 -22.71 9.73
C PHE A 6 -15.19 -23.19 10.36
N ARG A 7 -15.31 -23.05 11.69
CA ARG A 7 -16.51 -23.44 12.44
C ARG A 7 -17.34 -22.21 12.76
N ASN A 8 -18.64 -22.34 12.64
CA ASN A 8 -19.60 -21.25 12.97
C ASN A 8 -19.39 -19.98 12.13
N VAL A 9 -18.84 -20.12 10.93
CA VAL A 9 -18.58 -19.02 10.01
C VAL A 9 -19.09 -19.40 8.64
N ASP A 10 -19.75 -18.49 7.95
CA ASP A 10 -20.24 -18.71 6.60
C ASP A 10 -19.14 -18.49 5.57
N ALA A 11 -18.10 -19.31 5.64
CA ALA A 11 -16.96 -19.25 4.73
C ALA A 11 -16.21 -20.59 4.75
N SER A 12 -15.55 -20.89 3.66
CA SER A 12 -14.68 -22.07 3.50
C SER A 12 -13.22 -21.61 3.30
N PRO A 13 -12.24 -22.40 3.78
CA PRO A 13 -10.83 -22.12 3.47
C PRO A 13 -10.54 -22.11 1.95
N ASP A 14 -11.38 -22.72 1.15
CA ASP A 14 -11.23 -22.73 -0.31
C ASP A 14 -11.76 -21.45 -0.97
N ASP A 15 -12.55 -20.66 -0.27
CA ASP A 15 -13.04 -19.38 -0.76
C ASP A 15 -11.88 -18.37 -0.92
N PRO A 16 -12.00 -17.37 -1.81
CA PRO A 16 -11.03 -16.30 -1.87
C PRO A 16 -10.87 -15.62 -0.50
N VAL A 17 -9.65 -15.29 -0.12
CA VAL A 17 -9.40 -14.67 1.20
C VAL A 17 -10.13 -13.34 1.38
N SER A 18 -10.47 -12.66 0.29
CA SER A 18 -11.28 -11.44 0.33
C SER A 18 -12.68 -11.68 0.90
N GLU A 19 -13.17 -12.92 0.83
CA GLU A 19 -14.47 -13.33 1.36
C GLU A 19 -14.40 -13.88 2.78
N TRP A 20 -13.20 -14.05 3.33
CA TRP A 20 -13.05 -14.55 4.70
C TRP A 20 -13.44 -13.45 5.70
N PRO A 21 -14.45 -13.71 6.56
CA PRO A 21 -14.73 -12.79 7.65
C PRO A 21 -13.61 -12.82 8.70
N GLN A 22 -13.67 -11.92 9.64
CA GLN A 22 -12.62 -11.75 10.66
C GLN A 22 -12.36 -13.04 11.44
N GLU A 23 -13.40 -13.79 11.78
CA GLU A 23 -13.31 -15.06 12.52
C GLU A 23 -12.57 -16.12 11.71
N ALA A 24 -12.77 -16.15 10.40
CA ALA A 24 -12.06 -17.08 9.53
C ALA A 24 -10.57 -16.73 9.45
N ILE A 25 -10.24 -15.45 9.35
CA ILE A 25 -8.86 -14.97 9.36
C ILE A 25 -8.19 -15.34 10.68
N GLN A 26 -8.87 -15.13 11.81
CA GLN A 26 -8.35 -15.53 13.13
C GLN A 26 -8.02 -17.02 13.15
N THR A 27 -8.94 -17.85 12.70
CA THR A 27 -8.72 -19.31 12.63
C THR A 27 -7.51 -19.66 11.76
N ALA A 28 -7.38 -19.02 10.60
CA ALA A 28 -6.26 -19.26 9.70
C ALA A 28 -4.92 -18.87 10.33
N LEU A 29 -4.88 -17.76 11.06
CA LEU A 29 -3.66 -17.30 11.74
C LEU A 29 -3.30 -18.20 12.92
N GLU A 30 -4.29 -18.67 13.68
CA GLU A 30 -4.06 -19.50 14.87
C GLU A 30 -3.82 -20.97 14.53
N ARG A 31 -4.52 -21.51 13.54
CA ARG A 31 -4.55 -22.95 13.24
C ARG A 31 -4.16 -23.32 11.81
N GLY A 32 -4.03 -22.34 10.94
CA GLY A 32 -3.63 -22.56 9.57
C GLY A 32 -2.14 -22.83 9.44
N GLY A 33 -1.67 -22.96 8.21
CA GLY A 33 -0.29 -23.15 7.90
C GLY A 33 0.21 -22.12 6.89
N LEU A 34 1.43 -22.32 6.43
CA LEU A 34 2.13 -21.43 5.53
C LEU A 34 1.32 -21.11 4.27
N GLU A 35 0.60 -22.10 3.74
CA GLU A 35 -0.26 -21.92 2.56
C GLU A 35 -1.31 -20.82 2.79
N HIS A 36 -2.00 -20.86 3.93
CA HIS A 36 -3.03 -19.90 4.28
C HIS A 36 -2.43 -18.51 4.52
N TRP A 37 -1.30 -18.46 5.20
CA TRP A 37 -0.60 -17.20 5.51
C TRP A 37 -0.05 -16.55 4.24
N ARG A 38 0.43 -17.32 3.27
CA ARG A 38 0.85 -16.80 1.97
C ARG A 38 -0.30 -16.19 1.19
N ARG A 39 -1.46 -16.82 1.23
CA ARG A 39 -2.66 -16.29 0.56
C ARG A 39 -3.09 -14.94 1.17
N LEU A 40 -3.05 -14.84 2.50
CA LEU A 40 -3.31 -13.57 3.18
C LEU A 40 -2.26 -12.53 2.82
N ALA A 41 -0.99 -12.91 2.82
CA ALA A 41 0.11 -12.00 2.45
C ALA A 41 -0.03 -11.49 1.02
N ASP A 42 -0.38 -12.36 0.08
CA ASP A 42 -0.58 -11.97 -1.32
C ASP A 42 -1.74 -10.99 -1.47
N ALA A 43 -2.85 -11.20 -0.75
CA ALA A 43 -3.97 -10.28 -0.75
C ALA A 43 -3.60 -8.91 -0.15
N ILE A 44 -2.79 -8.90 0.90
CA ILE A 44 -2.28 -7.67 1.52
C ILE A 44 -1.37 -6.91 0.55
N ARG A 45 -0.48 -7.62 -0.14
CA ARG A 45 0.42 -6.99 -1.12
C ARG A 45 -0.35 -6.41 -2.31
N ALA A 46 -1.43 -7.07 -2.72
CA ALA A 46 -2.27 -6.57 -3.81
C ALA A 46 -3.05 -5.31 -3.39
N GLU A 47 -3.53 -5.25 -2.15
CA GLU A 47 -4.25 -4.11 -1.61
C GLU A 47 -3.79 -3.81 -0.17
N PRO A 48 -2.68 -3.06 0.00
CA PRO A 48 -2.09 -2.85 1.34
C PRO A 48 -2.99 -2.14 2.35
N TRP A 49 -3.97 -1.37 1.90
CA TRP A 49 -4.96 -0.72 2.76
C TRP A 49 -6.36 -1.31 2.60
N GLY A 50 -6.44 -2.45 1.91
CA GLY A 50 -7.70 -3.11 1.59
C GLY A 50 -8.32 -3.84 2.77
N PRO A 51 -9.48 -4.47 2.53
CA PRO A 51 -10.25 -5.15 3.59
C PRO A 51 -9.48 -6.27 4.28
N VAL A 52 -8.68 -7.06 3.55
CA VAL A 52 -7.92 -8.17 4.12
C VAL A 52 -6.89 -7.65 5.11
N ALA A 53 -6.10 -6.64 4.71
CA ALA A 53 -5.12 -6.02 5.61
C ALA A 53 -5.77 -5.50 6.88
N ARG A 54 -6.91 -4.81 6.76
CA ARG A 54 -7.62 -4.26 7.91
C ARG A 54 -8.19 -5.34 8.83
N ARG A 55 -8.70 -6.43 8.26
CA ARG A 55 -9.20 -7.57 9.07
C ARG A 55 -8.06 -8.27 9.80
N VAL A 56 -6.93 -8.44 9.16
CA VAL A 56 -5.73 -9.00 9.80
C VAL A 56 -5.29 -8.10 10.95
N GLU A 57 -5.19 -6.79 10.72
CA GLU A 57 -4.84 -5.84 11.78
C GLU A 57 -5.80 -5.91 12.96
N GLU A 58 -7.10 -6.02 12.69
CA GLU A 58 -8.12 -6.12 13.73
C GLU A 58 -7.96 -7.40 14.55
N VAL A 59 -7.73 -8.54 13.89
CA VAL A 59 -7.46 -9.82 14.58
C VAL A 59 -6.22 -9.70 15.47
N LEU A 60 -5.16 -9.09 14.98
CA LEU A 60 -3.91 -8.98 15.74
C LEU A 60 -4.00 -8.09 16.97
N ARG A 61 -5.07 -7.33 17.14
CA ARG A 61 -5.32 -6.56 18.37
C ARG A 61 -5.65 -7.45 19.56
N TYR A 62 -6.26 -8.61 19.33
CA TYR A 62 -6.72 -9.50 20.40
C TYR A 62 -6.19 -10.94 20.30
N SER A 63 -5.62 -11.33 19.18
CA SER A 63 -5.06 -12.67 18.99
C SER A 63 -3.68 -12.55 18.35
N ARG A 64 -2.66 -12.97 19.10
CA ARG A 64 -1.28 -12.81 18.65
C ARG A 64 -0.54 -14.15 18.64
N PRO A 65 -0.84 -15.03 17.66
CA PRO A 65 -0.13 -16.31 17.55
C PRO A 65 1.38 -16.09 17.43
N TYR A 66 2.16 -16.84 18.18
CA TYR A 66 3.61 -16.69 18.25
C TYR A 66 4.25 -16.80 16.87
N GLY A 67 5.09 -15.84 16.52
CA GLY A 67 5.77 -15.78 15.23
C GLY A 67 4.89 -15.30 14.07
N VAL A 68 3.63 -15.68 14.07
CA VAL A 68 2.69 -15.33 12.97
C VAL A 68 2.27 -13.87 13.08
N ALA A 69 1.99 -13.38 14.27
CA ALA A 69 1.58 -11.99 14.48
C ALA A 69 2.64 -11.01 13.96
N GLU A 70 3.89 -11.22 14.35
CA GLU A 70 5.01 -10.38 13.92
C GLU A 70 5.24 -10.48 12.41
N ALA A 71 5.11 -11.67 11.84
CA ALA A 71 5.26 -11.90 10.41
C ALA A 71 4.17 -11.15 9.63
N MET A 72 2.93 -11.20 10.07
CA MET A 72 1.83 -10.49 9.42
C MET A 72 1.96 -8.98 9.52
N GLU A 73 2.35 -8.48 10.68
CA GLU A 73 2.61 -7.04 10.86
C GLU A 73 3.71 -6.56 9.92
N ARG A 74 4.76 -7.37 9.75
CA ARG A 74 5.85 -7.05 8.81
C ARG A 74 5.37 -7.07 7.36
N VAL A 75 4.55 -8.05 6.98
CA VAL A 75 3.96 -8.10 5.63
C VAL A 75 3.17 -6.83 5.34
N ILE A 76 2.32 -6.41 6.26
CA ILE A 76 1.51 -5.20 6.10
C ILE A 76 2.40 -3.96 5.98
N SER A 77 3.36 -3.81 6.88
CA SER A 77 4.28 -2.68 6.89
C SER A 77 5.08 -2.58 5.60
N LEU A 78 5.69 -3.69 5.16
CA LEU A 78 6.47 -3.73 3.93
C LEU A 78 5.62 -3.50 2.68
N ALA A 79 4.40 -4.03 2.65
CA ALA A 79 3.48 -3.82 1.54
C ALA A 79 3.11 -2.35 1.40
N ARG A 80 2.83 -1.68 2.53
CA ARG A 80 2.50 -0.25 2.54
C ARG A 80 3.68 0.62 2.16
N GLU A 81 4.87 0.32 2.66
CA GLU A 81 6.10 1.03 2.28
C GLU A 81 6.40 0.90 0.79
N ALA A 82 6.24 -0.30 0.24
CA ALA A 82 6.45 -0.54 -1.19
C ALA A 82 5.43 0.23 -2.04
N ALA A 83 4.17 0.26 -1.62
CA ALA A 83 3.12 1.01 -2.32
C ALA A 83 3.39 2.51 -2.29
N GLU A 84 3.78 3.06 -1.14
CA GLU A 84 4.12 4.48 -1.00
C GLU A 84 5.33 4.86 -1.85
N SER A 85 6.34 4.00 -1.91
CA SER A 85 7.51 4.21 -2.76
C SER A 85 7.13 4.24 -4.24
N SER A 86 6.28 3.31 -4.66
CA SER A 86 5.78 3.24 -6.03
C SER A 86 4.95 4.48 -6.39
N GLU A 87 4.13 4.96 -5.47
CA GLU A 87 3.34 6.18 -5.64
C GLU A 87 4.22 7.40 -5.82
N ARG A 88 5.27 7.53 -5.00
CA ARG A 88 6.24 8.64 -5.14
C ARG A 88 6.97 8.60 -6.49
N GLU A 89 7.35 7.42 -6.95
CA GLU A 89 7.98 7.26 -8.27
C GLU A 89 7.03 7.63 -9.40
N THR A 90 5.77 7.24 -9.30
CA THR A 90 4.74 7.59 -10.29
C THR A 90 4.56 9.11 -10.38
N VAL A 91 4.45 9.78 -9.24
CA VAL A 91 4.32 11.24 -9.17
C VAL A 91 5.57 11.92 -9.70
N ALA A 92 6.76 11.43 -9.33
CA ALA A 92 8.03 11.99 -9.82
C ALA A 92 8.14 11.93 -11.34
N THR A 93 7.75 10.80 -11.93
CA THR A 93 7.73 10.62 -13.39
C THR A 93 6.76 11.60 -14.04
N GLU A 94 5.57 11.80 -13.47
CA GLU A 94 4.59 12.76 -13.96
C GLU A 94 5.14 14.19 -13.86
N VAL A 95 5.72 14.56 -12.72
CA VAL A 95 6.29 15.90 -12.54
C VAL A 95 7.38 16.19 -13.60
N ASP A 96 8.29 15.24 -13.78
CA ASP A 96 9.34 15.40 -14.79
C ASP A 96 8.76 15.57 -16.19
N ALA A 97 7.76 14.77 -16.54
CA ALA A 97 7.08 14.88 -17.85
C ALA A 97 6.39 16.24 -18.00
N LEU A 98 5.77 16.78 -16.97
CA LEU A 98 5.11 18.09 -17.00
C LEU A 98 6.12 19.22 -17.17
N VAL A 99 7.26 19.14 -16.49
CA VAL A 99 8.35 20.11 -16.69
C VAL A 99 8.83 20.09 -18.13
N GLN A 100 9.09 18.91 -18.68
CA GLN A 100 9.52 18.76 -20.07
C GLN A 100 8.49 19.31 -21.06
N ALA A 101 7.22 18.98 -20.85
CA ALA A 101 6.12 19.43 -21.72
C ALA A 101 5.94 20.95 -21.72
N SER A 102 6.27 21.62 -20.60
CA SER A 102 6.14 23.06 -20.48
C SER A 102 7.13 23.86 -21.37
N GLY A 103 8.25 23.22 -21.75
CA GLY A 103 9.32 23.89 -22.47
C GLY A 103 10.11 24.91 -21.62
N LEU A 104 9.80 25.02 -20.32
CA LEU A 104 10.45 25.96 -19.42
C LEU A 104 11.65 25.31 -18.73
N SER A 105 12.59 26.14 -18.25
CA SER A 105 13.61 25.67 -17.35
C SER A 105 12.99 25.29 -16.00
N ARG A 106 13.68 24.47 -15.20
CA ARG A 106 13.21 24.12 -13.85
C ARG A 106 12.99 25.35 -12.99
N ALA A 107 13.88 26.35 -13.06
CA ALA A 107 13.75 27.60 -12.30
C ALA A 107 12.50 28.36 -12.69
N GLU A 108 12.24 28.52 -13.97
CA GLU A 108 11.05 29.22 -14.48
C GLU A 108 9.77 28.44 -14.13
N PHE A 109 9.76 27.13 -14.31
CA PHE A 109 8.63 26.29 -13.97
C PHE A 109 8.30 26.39 -12.48
N ALA A 110 9.32 26.26 -11.61
CA ALA A 110 9.15 26.38 -10.16
C ALA A 110 8.57 27.75 -9.78
N SER A 111 9.10 28.82 -10.36
CA SER A 111 8.60 30.18 -10.09
C SER A 111 7.13 30.30 -10.45
N ARG A 112 6.72 29.79 -11.61
CA ARG A 112 5.33 29.94 -12.08
C ARG A 112 4.31 29.15 -11.29
N ILE A 113 4.71 28.03 -10.69
CA ILE A 113 3.80 27.25 -9.83
C ILE A 113 3.87 27.67 -8.35
N GLY A 114 4.74 28.62 -8.02
CA GLY A 114 4.84 29.17 -6.65
C GLY A 114 5.69 28.33 -5.71
N THR A 115 6.74 27.70 -6.21
CA THR A 115 7.68 26.94 -5.38
C THR A 115 9.13 27.31 -5.73
N SER A 116 10.10 26.77 -4.99
CA SER A 116 11.52 26.98 -5.25
C SER A 116 12.07 25.90 -6.19
N THR A 117 13.18 26.21 -6.86
CA THR A 117 13.88 25.24 -7.71
C THR A 117 14.35 24.03 -6.89
N SER A 118 14.81 24.25 -5.67
CA SER A 118 15.25 23.15 -4.81
C SER A 118 14.10 22.23 -4.40
N ARG A 119 12.91 22.79 -4.12
CA ARG A 119 11.72 21.98 -3.83
C ARG A 119 11.28 21.18 -5.06
N LEU A 120 11.26 21.84 -6.22
CA LEU A 120 10.92 21.13 -7.49
C LEU A 120 11.87 19.96 -7.72
N SER A 121 13.15 20.11 -7.44
CA SER A 121 14.12 19.02 -7.56
C SER A 121 13.75 17.82 -6.69
N THR A 122 13.25 18.04 -5.47
CA THR A 122 12.80 16.94 -4.60
C THR A 122 11.58 16.22 -5.17
N TYR A 123 10.72 16.92 -5.87
CA TYR A 123 9.54 16.32 -6.52
C TYR A 123 9.92 15.50 -7.74
N VAL A 124 10.85 16.00 -8.55
CA VAL A 124 11.33 15.31 -9.76
C VAL A 124 12.09 14.03 -9.41
N THR A 125 12.83 14.02 -8.30
CA THR A 125 13.59 12.84 -7.86
C THR A 125 12.75 11.84 -7.07
N GLY A 126 11.52 12.20 -6.69
CA GLY A 126 10.65 11.33 -5.88
C GLY A 126 11.01 11.33 -4.39
N LYS A 127 11.89 12.21 -3.95
CA LYS A 127 12.29 12.33 -2.56
C LYS A 127 11.13 12.86 -1.70
N VAL A 128 10.37 13.80 -2.25
CA VAL A 128 9.19 14.40 -1.61
C VAL A 128 8.05 14.43 -2.63
N THR A 129 6.83 14.22 -2.17
CA THR A 129 5.64 14.32 -3.01
C THR A 129 5.06 15.73 -2.92
N PRO A 130 4.77 16.40 -4.06
CA PRO A 130 4.09 17.68 -4.01
C PRO A 130 2.67 17.54 -3.48
N SER A 131 2.09 18.66 -2.99
CA SER A 131 0.68 18.65 -2.61
C SER A 131 -0.20 18.43 -3.85
N ALA A 132 -1.42 17.95 -3.63
CA ALA A 132 -2.38 17.76 -4.72
C ALA A 132 -2.65 19.09 -5.46
N ALA A 133 -2.75 20.19 -4.72
CA ALA A 133 -2.97 21.51 -5.32
C ALA A 133 -1.79 21.94 -6.19
N LEU A 134 -0.57 21.68 -5.74
CA LEU A 134 0.63 22.01 -6.52
C LEU A 134 0.69 21.18 -7.80
N LEU A 135 0.34 19.90 -7.73
CA LEU A 135 0.30 19.03 -8.89
C LEU A 135 -0.75 19.53 -9.92
N VAL A 136 -1.89 20.01 -9.46
CA VAL A 136 -2.89 20.65 -10.35
C VAL A 136 -2.30 21.86 -11.06
N ARG A 137 -1.56 22.73 -10.35
CA ARG A 137 -0.87 23.87 -10.96
C ARG A 137 0.13 23.41 -12.03
N MET A 138 0.90 22.36 -11.73
CA MET A 138 1.84 21.79 -12.71
C MET A 138 1.13 21.30 -13.97
N ARG A 139 0.03 20.59 -13.81
CA ARG A 139 -0.77 20.07 -14.93
C ARG A 139 -1.31 21.18 -15.83
N ARG A 140 -1.64 22.33 -15.25
CA ARG A 140 -2.12 23.50 -16.00
C ARG A 140 -1.03 24.21 -16.79
N MET A 141 0.24 23.91 -16.50
CA MET A 141 1.38 24.50 -17.20
C MET A 141 1.78 23.73 -18.47
N ALA A 142 1.28 22.51 -18.62
CA ALA A 142 1.61 21.64 -19.73
C ALA A 142 0.65 21.81 -20.91
#